data_bacf415d20827c15045177def867e518
#
_entry.id   bacf415d20827c15045177def867e518
#
_cell.length_a   1.000
_cell.length_b   1.000
_cell.length_c   1.000
_cell.angle_alpha   90.00
_cell.angle_beta   90.00
_cell.angle_gamma   90.00
#
_symmetry.space_group_name_H-M   'P 1'
#
loop_
_entity.id
_entity.type
_entity.pdbx_description
1 polymer ?
#
loop_
_entity_poly.entity_id
_entity_poly.type
_entity_poly.pdbx_seq_one_letter_code
_entity_poly.pdbx_strand_id
1 'polypeptide(L)'
;MLRYWPVSSFLKHRRISRKCTSRRGAAAVELALLLPVLLFLFVAIIDFGRVFYYSQTVENSARAGALYLSDDDAIATSPYANVTAAALADASNLSPQPTVASSNGTDASGNPYVRVTVSWSFHLIINYPGIPGTVSLARTVQMRKVQ
;
A
#
# COMPACT_ATOMS: atom_id res chain seq x y z
N MET A 1 85.58 -23.48 -47.40
CA MET A 1 84.46 -24.26 -46.95
C MET A 1 83.86 -23.61 -45.69
N LEU A 2 82.85 -22.77 -45.83
CA LEU A 2 82.17 -22.09 -44.72
C LEU A 2 80.79 -22.83 -44.49
N ARG A 3 80.64 -23.49 -43.32
CA ARG A 3 79.38 -24.12 -42.93
C ARG A 3 78.50 -23.05 -42.25
N TYR A 4 77.43 -22.74 -42.92
CA TYR A 4 76.31 -21.99 -42.31
C TYR A 4 75.49 -22.88 -41.38
N TRP A 5 75.35 -22.43 -40.13
CA TRP A 5 74.48 -23.03 -39.13
C TRP A 5 73.18 -22.27 -39.06
N PRO A 6 72.00 -22.83 -39.23
CA PRO A 6 70.75 -22.12 -39.08
C PRO A 6 70.36 -22.06 -37.60
N VAL A 7 70.29 -20.87 -37.04
CA VAL A 7 69.76 -20.61 -35.71
C VAL A 7 68.25 -20.49 -35.85
N SER A 8 67.52 -21.58 -35.66
CA SER A 8 66.07 -21.55 -35.54
C SER A 8 65.66 -21.23 -34.10
N SER A 9 65.46 -19.93 -33.83
CA SER A 9 64.88 -19.48 -32.56
C SER A 9 63.41 -19.82 -32.49
N PHE A 10 63.09 -20.92 -31.81
CA PHE A 10 61.72 -21.25 -31.40
C PHE A 10 61.24 -20.23 -30.34
N LEU A 11 60.57 -19.18 -30.78
CA LEU A 11 59.79 -18.32 -29.90
C LEU A 11 58.50 -19.05 -29.47
N LYS A 12 58.61 -19.77 -28.33
CA LYS A 12 57.49 -20.41 -27.67
C LYS A 12 56.61 -19.31 -27.12
N HIS A 13 55.59 -18.91 -27.90
CA HIS A 13 54.54 -18.01 -27.43
C HIS A 13 53.79 -18.67 -26.27
N ARG A 14 54.18 -18.31 -25.06
CA ARG A 14 53.43 -18.60 -23.84
C ARG A 14 52.10 -17.84 -23.92
N ARG A 15 51.04 -18.53 -24.37
CA ARG A 15 49.68 -18.02 -24.18
C ARG A 15 49.43 -17.91 -22.68
N ILE A 16 49.48 -16.68 -22.18
CA ILE A 16 48.99 -16.36 -20.84
C ILE A 16 47.50 -16.51 -20.91
N SER A 17 46.99 -17.69 -20.54
CA SER A 17 45.55 -17.92 -20.28
C SER A 17 45.16 -17.02 -19.10
N ARG A 18 44.66 -15.83 -19.40
CA ARG A 18 43.98 -15.01 -18.41
C ARG A 18 42.76 -15.82 -17.93
N LYS A 19 42.88 -16.49 -16.79
CA LYS A 19 41.75 -17.00 -16.06
C LYS A 19 40.86 -15.78 -15.76
N CYS A 20 39.83 -15.57 -16.59
CA CYS A 20 38.77 -14.65 -16.31
C CYS A 20 38.16 -15.10 -14.99
N THR A 21 38.54 -14.45 -13.91
CA THR A 21 38.05 -14.74 -12.57
C THR A 21 36.53 -14.59 -12.58
N SER A 22 35.82 -15.63 -12.26
CA SER A 22 34.35 -15.77 -12.29
C SER A 22 33.63 -14.95 -11.20
N ARG A 23 34.19 -13.81 -10.79
CA ARG A 23 33.56 -12.90 -9.81
C ARG A 23 32.25 -12.30 -10.29
N ARG A 24 32.07 -12.14 -11.61
CA ARG A 24 30.81 -11.68 -12.19
C ARG A 24 29.69 -12.71 -12.08
N GLY A 25 30.00 -13.99 -12.13
CA GLY A 25 29.03 -15.06 -11.95
C GLY A 25 28.56 -15.20 -10.49
N ALA A 26 29.45 -15.03 -9.51
CA ALA A 26 29.11 -15.07 -8.09
C ALA A 26 28.08 -14.00 -7.70
N ALA A 27 28.34 -12.74 -8.10
CA ALA A 27 27.39 -11.63 -7.86
C ALA A 27 26.01 -11.86 -8.49
N ALA A 28 25.96 -12.47 -9.69
CA ALA A 28 24.70 -12.81 -10.32
C ALA A 28 23.91 -13.89 -9.54
N VAL A 29 24.60 -14.87 -8.98
CA VAL A 29 23.97 -15.90 -8.13
C VAL A 29 23.48 -15.30 -6.82
N GLU A 30 24.26 -14.43 -6.17
CA GLU A 30 23.84 -13.73 -4.95
C GLU A 30 22.59 -12.89 -5.21
N LEU A 31 22.55 -12.12 -6.31
CA LEU A 31 21.39 -11.35 -6.70
C LEU A 31 20.17 -12.25 -6.99
N ALA A 32 20.38 -13.38 -7.68
CA ALA A 32 19.31 -14.32 -7.99
C ALA A 32 18.69 -14.95 -6.73
N LEU A 33 19.48 -15.17 -5.68
CA LEU A 33 19.00 -15.67 -4.39
C LEU A 33 18.26 -14.58 -3.57
N LEU A 34 18.70 -13.31 -3.69
CA LEU A 34 18.06 -12.19 -3.00
C LEU A 34 16.77 -11.74 -3.70
N LEU A 35 16.65 -11.92 -5.00
CA LEU A 35 15.54 -11.42 -5.80
C LEU A 35 14.16 -11.89 -5.31
N PRO A 36 13.93 -13.18 -4.96
CA PRO A 36 12.64 -13.61 -4.40
C PRO A 36 12.28 -12.90 -3.09
N VAL A 37 13.28 -12.66 -2.21
CA VAL A 37 13.08 -11.95 -0.94
C VAL A 37 12.72 -10.48 -1.20
N LEU A 38 13.43 -9.83 -2.13
CA LEU A 38 13.14 -8.44 -2.51
C LEU A 38 11.76 -8.30 -3.13
N LEU A 39 11.36 -9.24 -4.00
CA LEU A 39 10.00 -9.25 -4.58
C LEU A 39 8.92 -9.42 -3.51
N PHE A 40 9.14 -10.33 -2.56
CA PHE A 40 8.22 -10.51 -1.43
C PHE A 40 8.08 -9.24 -0.60
N LEU A 41 9.19 -8.58 -0.25
CA LEU A 41 9.18 -7.30 0.47
C LEU A 41 8.49 -6.20 -0.34
N PHE A 42 8.72 -6.15 -1.65
CA PHE A 42 8.09 -5.16 -2.52
C PHE A 42 6.56 -5.30 -2.53
N VAL A 43 6.04 -6.52 -2.64
CA VAL A 43 4.58 -6.75 -2.59
C VAL A 43 4.02 -6.45 -1.19
N ALA A 44 4.75 -6.77 -0.12
CA ALA A 44 4.35 -6.42 1.24
C ALA A 44 4.23 -4.90 1.43
N ILE A 45 5.17 -4.12 0.88
CA ILE A 45 5.13 -2.65 0.91
C ILE A 45 3.91 -2.11 0.15
N ILE A 46 3.58 -2.69 -1.01
CA ILE A 46 2.40 -2.29 -1.78
C ILE A 46 1.12 -2.57 -0.98
N ASP A 47 0.98 -3.76 -0.39
CA ASP A 47 -0.20 -4.10 0.41
C ASP A 47 -0.35 -3.17 1.61
N PHE A 48 0.75 -2.85 2.30
CA PHE A 48 0.73 -1.92 3.43
C PHE A 48 0.36 -0.50 2.99
N GLY A 49 0.89 -0.04 1.85
CA GLY A 49 0.52 1.25 1.24
C GLY A 49 -0.97 1.33 0.90
N ARG A 50 -1.55 0.23 0.41
CA ARG A 50 -3.00 0.12 0.14
C ARG A 50 -3.82 0.19 1.43
N VAL A 51 -3.41 -0.52 2.49
CA VAL A 51 -4.08 -0.44 3.80
C VAL A 51 -4.11 1.02 4.29
N PHE A 52 -2.98 1.71 4.21
CA PHE A 52 -2.88 3.10 4.62
C PHE A 52 -3.79 4.02 3.79
N TYR A 53 -3.72 3.91 2.47
CA TYR A 53 -4.54 4.70 1.55
C TYR A 53 -6.05 4.51 1.81
N TYR A 54 -6.51 3.26 1.88
CA TYR A 54 -7.91 2.97 2.14
C TYR A 54 -8.36 3.40 3.54
N SER A 55 -7.48 3.31 4.54
CA SER A 55 -7.75 3.81 5.88
C SER A 55 -8.04 5.30 5.88
N GLN A 56 -7.27 6.10 5.13
CA GLN A 56 -7.51 7.54 4.98
C GLN A 56 -8.83 7.82 4.25
N THR A 57 -9.10 7.07 3.18
CA THR A 57 -10.36 7.22 2.43
C THR A 57 -11.58 6.94 3.32
N VAL A 58 -11.56 5.85 4.09
CA VAL A 58 -12.65 5.48 5.02
C VAL A 58 -12.80 6.51 6.14
N GLU A 59 -11.69 7.08 6.64
CA GLU A 59 -11.73 8.13 7.65
C GLU A 59 -12.33 9.43 7.10
N ASN A 60 -11.93 9.86 5.90
CA ASN A 60 -12.48 11.05 5.24
C ASN A 60 -13.97 10.88 4.97
N SER A 61 -14.39 9.69 4.52
CA SER A 61 -15.79 9.33 4.33
C SER A 61 -16.60 9.44 5.65
N ALA A 62 -16.06 8.91 6.76
CA ALA A 62 -16.71 9.04 8.07
C ALA A 62 -16.79 10.51 8.53
N ARG A 63 -15.75 11.30 8.23
CA ARG A 63 -15.73 12.74 8.55
C ARG A 63 -16.75 13.52 7.71
N ALA A 64 -16.87 13.24 6.42
CA ALA A 64 -17.86 13.87 5.54
C ALA A 64 -19.29 13.58 6.02
N GLY A 65 -19.58 12.31 6.40
CA GLY A 65 -20.86 11.96 6.97
C GLY A 65 -21.14 12.63 8.33
N ALA A 66 -20.11 12.75 9.19
CA ALA A 66 -20.26 13.42 10.49
C ALA A 66 -20.49 14.94 10.35
N LEU A 67 -19.82 15.58 9.39
CA LEU A 67 -20.03 16.99 9.05
C LEU A 67 -21.46 17.23 8.57
N TYR A 68 -21.96 16.37 7.67
CA TYR A 68 -23.32 16.44 7.18
C TYR A 68 -24.38 16.43 8.30
N LEU A 69 -24.17 15.61 9.35
CA LEU A 69 -25.11 15.48 10.46
C LEU A 69 -24.88 16.47 11.61
N SER A 70 -23.73 17.17 11.63
CA SER A 70 -23.37 18.04 12.74
C SER A 70 -24.08 19.39 12.72
N ASP A 71 -24.62 19.79 11.57
CA ASP A 71 -25.26 21.09 11.36
C ASP A 71 -26.54 20.91 10.55
N ASP A 72 -27.67 21.33 11.11
CA ASP A 72 -28.98 21.19 10.44
C ASP A 72 -29.08 22.15 9.23
N ASP A 73 -28.42 23.33 9.24
CA ASP A 73 -28.35 24.22 8.09
C ASP A 73 -27.52 23.64 6.95
N ALA A 74 -26.45 22.88 7.30
CA ALA A 74 -25.65 22.13 6.31
C ALA A 74 -26.48 21.03 5.64
N ILE A 75 -27.38 20.38 6.37
CA ILE A 75 -28.33 19.38 5.79
C ILE A 75 -29.23 20.07 4.77
N ALA A 76 -29.80 21.22 5.10
CA ALA A 76 -30.75 21.94 4.25
C ALA A 76 -30.14 22.47 2.94
N THR A 77 -28.86 22.81 2.96
CA THR A 77 -28.13 23.37 1.82
C THR A 77 -27.25 22.35 1.07
N SER A 78 -27.15 21.11 1.60
CA SER A 78 -26.30 20.04 1.05
C SER A 78 -26.83 19.53 -0.29
N PRO A 79 -25.94 19.21 -1.26
CA PRO A 79 -26.33 18.52 -2.48
C PRO A 79 -26.66 17.01 -2.24
N TYR A 80 -26.38 16.50 -1.05
CA TYR A 80 -26.57 15.08 -0.71
C TYR A 80 -27.93 14.84 -0.05
N ALA A 81 -28.60 13.78 -0.49
CA ALA A 81 -29.93 13.44 0.02
C ALA A 81 -29.93 12.88 1.46
N ASN A 82 -28.82 12.33 1.91
CA ASN A 82 -28.66 11.74 3.24
C ASN A 82 -27.20 11.57 3.64
N VAL A 83 -26.96 11.21 4.91
CA VAL A 83 -25.62 10.99 5.48
C VAL A 83 -24.83 9.92 4.72
N THR A 84 -25.50 8.88 4.24
CA THR A 84 -24.84 7.81 3.48
C THR A 84 -24.32 8.34 2.15
N ALA A 85 -25.12 9.15 1.43
CA ALA A 85 -24.69 9.77 0.18
C ALA A 85 -23.54 10.76 0.41
N ALA A 86 -23.58 11.55 1.47
CA ALA A 86 -22.50 12.48 1.84
C ALA A 86 -21.18 11.72 2.18
N ALA A 87 -21.28 10.67 2.98
CA ALA A 87 -20.13 9.84 3.33
C ALA A 87 -19.54 9.11 2.10
N LEU A 88 -20.38 8.51 1.25
CA LEU A 88 -19.94 7.74 0.09
C LEU A 88 -19.41 8.61 -1.06
N ALA A 89 -19.67 9.91 -1.07
CA ALA A 89 -19.09 10.81 -2.06
C ALA A 89 -17.54 10.78 -2.04
N ASP A 90 -16.97 10.74 -0.84
CA ASP A 90 -15.51 10.66 -0.65
C ASP A 90 -14.94 9.23 -0.78
N ALA A 91 -15.82 8.23 -0.83
CA ALA A 91 -15.45 6.80 -0.97
C ALA A 91 -15.98 6.17 -2.28
N SER A 92 -16.27 6.98 -3.28
CA SER A 92 -16.83 6.54 -4.58
C SER A 92 -15.90 5.60 -5.36
N ASN A 93 -14.61 5.63 -5.05
CA ASN A 93 -13.57 4.77 -5.63
C ASN A 93 -13.46 3.39 -4.96
N LEU A 94 -14.21 3.14 -3.88
CA LEU A 94 -14.18 1.86 -3.17
C LEU A 94 -15.23 0.89 -3.72
N SER A 95 -14.82 -0.34 -3.99
CA SER A 95 -15.70 -1.43 -4.44
C SER A 95 -15.38 -2.71 -3.66
N PRO A 96 -16.38 -3.38 -3.04
CA PRO A 96 -17.78 -2.95 -2.88
C PRO A 96 -17.88 -1.64 -2.09
N GLN A 97 -19.02 -0.96 -2.18
CA GLN A 97 -19.23 0.29 -1.43
C GLN A 97 -19.13 0.04 0.09
N PRO A 98 -18.54 0.99 0.85
CA PRO A 98 -18.51 0.93 2.31
C PRO A 98 -19.89 0.94 2.94
N THR A 99 -20.00 0.32 4.11
CA THR A 99 -21.19 0.40 4.95
C THR A 99 -21.08 1.62 5.86
N VAL A 100 -22.13 2.44 5.89
CA VAL A 100 -22.21 3.65 6.71
C VAL A 100 -23.25 3.44 7.79
N ALA A 101 -22.88 3.65 9.05
CA ALA A 101 -23.78 3.66 10.20
C ALA A 101 -23.66 5.01 10.93
N SER A 102 -24.80 5.58 11.29
CA SER A 102 -24.84 6.83 12.06
C SER A 102 -25.66 6.67 13.33
N SER A 103 -25.27 7.41 14.35
CA SER A 103 -25.99 7.47 15.63
C SER A 103 -25.87 8.86 16.23
N ASN A 104 -26.91 9.29 16.94
CA ASN A 104 -26.91 10.51 17.72
C ASN A 104 -26.83 10.16 19.20
N GLY A 105 -26.29 11.04 20.00
CA GLY A 105 -26.22 10.87 21.44
C GLY A 105 -25.98 12.20 22.15
N THR A 106 -25.88 12.11 23.48
CA THR A 106 -25.55 13.24 24.34
C THR A 106 -24.32 12.87 25.17
N ASP A 107 -23.36 13.77 25.26
CA ASP A 107 -22.16 13.56 26.07
C ASP A 107 -22.45 13.70 27.57
N ALA A 108 -21.45 13.41 28.41
CA ALA A 108 -21.58 13.51 29.87
C ALA A 108 -21.85 14.94 30.37
N SER A 109 -21.63 15.94 29.53
CA SER A 109 -21.86 17.35 29.80
C SER A 109 -23.23 17.85 29.29
N GLY A 110 -24.05 16.95 28.73
CA GLY A 110 -25.35 17.28 28.17
C GLY A 110 -25.34 17.83 26.75
N ASN A 111 -24.18 17.84 26.08
CA ASN A 111 -24.09 18.36 24.71
C ASN A 111 -24.46 17.25 23.70
N PRO A 112 -25.32 17.58 22.69
CA PRO A 112 -25.64 16.64 21.63
C PRO A 112 -24.43 16.40 20.72
N TYR A 113 -24.27 15.14 20.31
CA TYR A 113 -23.25 14.77 19.32
C TYR A 113 -23.84 13.82 18.27
N VAL A 114 -23.18 13.80 17.12
CA VAL A 114 -23.42 12.83 16.06
C VAL A 114 -22.18 11.97 15.93
N ARG A 115 -22.39 10.69 15.63
CA ARG A 115 -21.34 9.71 15.40
C ARG A 115 -21.60 8.99 14.10
N VAL A 116 -20.60 8.94 13.22
CA VAL A 116 -20.67 8.20 11.96
C VAL A 116 -19.54 7.19 11.93
N THR A 117 -19.87 5.95 11.65
CA THR A 117 -18.95 4.84 11.47
C THR A 117 -19.03 4.35 10.05
N VAL A 118 -17.89 4.33 9.36
CA VAL A 118 -17.76 3.75 8.02
C VAL A 118 -16.91 2.52 8.11
N SER A 119 -17.42 1.41 7.56
CA SER A 119 -16.75 0.12 7.55
C SER A 119 -16.58 -0.38 6.13
N TRP A 120 -15.39 -0.89 5.82
CA TRP A 120 -15.06 -1.45 4.52
C TRP A 120 -14.01 -2.54 4.64
N SER A 121 -14.04 -3.51 3.72
CA SER A 121 -13.09 -4.62 3.72
C SER A 121 -12.53 -4.86 2.32
N PHE A 122 -11.27 -5.28 2.24
CA PHE A 122 -10.61 -5.62 0.98
C PHE A 122 -9.66 -6.80 1.15
N HIS A 123 -9.31 -7.43 0.02
CA HIS A 123 -8.35 -8.54 0.00
C HIS A 123 -6.93 -8.06 -0.22
N LEU A 124 -5.99 -8.66 0.52
CA LEU A 124 -4.56 -8.52 0.26
C LEU A 124 -4.17 -9.18 -1.07
N ILE A 125 -3.10 -8.71 -1.69
CA ILE A 125 -2.54 -9.29 -2.92
C ILE A 125 -1.95 -10.67 -2.64
N ILE A 126 -1.29 -10.81 -1.48
CA ILE A 126 -0.70 -12.07 -1.03
C ILE A 126 -1.31 -12.50 0.30
N ASN A 127 -1.61 -13.78 0.43
CA ASN A 127 -1.96 -14.38 1.71
C ASN A 127 -0.70 -14.63 2.53
N TYR A 128 -0.47 -13.80 3.53
CA TYR A 128 0.66 -13.93 4.44
C TYR A 128 0.37 -15.00 5.49
N PRO A 129 1.33 -15.89 5.83
CA PRO A 129 1.14 -16.86 6.91
C PRO A 129 0.80 -16.16 8.23
N GLY A 130 -0.33 -16.55 8.83
CA GLY A 130 -0.78 -15.99 10.10
C GLY A 130 -1.54 -14.65 10.02
N ILE A 131 -1.71 -14.08 8.83
CA ILE A 131 -2.49 -12.85 8.61
C ILE A 131 -3.72 -13.21 7.78
N PRO A 132 -4.95 -12.77 8.19
CA PRO A 132 -6.14 -12.97 7.38
C PRO A 132 -5.97 -12.33 5.99
N GLY A 133 -6.35 -13.03 4.93
CA GLY A 133 -6.29 -12.52 3.55
C GLY A 133 -7.24 -11.35 3.27
N THR A 134 -8.14 -11.04 4.23
CA THR A 134 -9.08 -9.92 4.17
C THR A 134 -8.79 -8.96 5.33
N VAL A 135 -8.61 -7.69 5.02
CA VAL A 135 -8.44 -6.61 6.00
C VAL A 135 -9.75 -5.85 6.11
N SER A 136 -10.28 -5.76 7.32
CA SER A 136 -11.44 -4.94 7.66
C SER A 136 -10.98 -3.61 8.23
N LEU A 137 -11.45 -2.53 7.65
CA LEU A 137 -11.22 -1.16 8.10
C LEU A 137 -12.54 -0.60 8.63
N ALA A 138 -12.52 -0.05 9.83
CA ALA A 138 -13.63 0.70 10.40
C ALA A 138 -13.09 2.00 10.99
N ARG A 139 -13.73 3.12 10.67
CA ARG A 139 -13.40 4.43 11.22
C ARG A 139 -14.66 5.08 11.75
N THR A 140 -14.54 5.65 12.93
CA THR A 140 -15.64 6.34 13.60
C THR A 140 -15.24 7.77 13.87
N VAL A 141 -16.05 8.70 13.42
CA VAL A 141 -15.90 10.13 13.71
C VAL A 141 -17.09 10.59 14.53
N GLN A 142 -16.81 11.33 15.59
CA GLN A 142 -17.82 11.96 16.43
C GLN A 142 -17.65 13.48 16.36
N MET A 143 -18.74 14.19 16.14
CA MET A 143 -18.78 15.65 16.12
C MET A 143 -19.88 16.14 17.03
N ARG A 144 -19.67 17.32 17.61
CA ARG A 144 -20.71 18.03 18.35
C ARG A 144 -21.76 18.53 17.36
N LYS A 145 -23.02 18.37 17.69
CA LYS A 145 -24.13 18.94 16.92
C LYS A 145 -24.26 20.44 17.24
N VAL A 146 -24.25 21.25 16.20
CA VAL A 146 -24.57 22.70 16.30
C VAL A 146 -26.09 22.80 16.18
N GLN A 147 -26.68 23.58 17.10
CA GLN A 147 -28.10 23.89 17.11
C GLN A 147 -28.30 25.33 16.68
#